data_fc792d075e46ca89c50729900110b541
#
_entry.id   fc792d075e46ca89c50729900110b541
#
_cell.length_a   1.000
_cell.length_b   1.000
_cell.length_c   1.000
_cell.angle_alpha   90.00
_cell.angle_beta   90.00
_cell.angle_gamma   90.00
#
_symmetry.space_group_name_H-M   'P 1'
#
loop_
_entity.id
_entity.type
_entity.pdbx_description
1 polymer ?
#
loop_
_entity_poly.entity_id
_entity_poly.type
_entity_poly.pdbx_seq_one_letter_code
_entity_poly.pdbx_strand_id
1 'polypeptide(L)'
;MNERILISGASIAGLTLAHWLGRHGFRPVIVERAAALRTGGNGVDVRGQAGEVADRMGIMPRVRALTADVLGIKFVDAADRAVARVDMRTLDPSSVEIMRGDLVALLREVTDVEILFGDSVRGLEQDDDGVTVAFEKAPARRFDLVAGADGMHSQVRRLAFGPEEEFVRHKDHYFAFANADAALGEDRWVTMFNTPGRMAGIYRSGNHAQAKAYLAFRSAPLNYDTRDISSQKRLVTDAFRNQTSWRTRELLDSALADPDFYFDACAQVQMTSWSADRVVLTGDAAWCPSPAAGAGAELALVGAYSLAGELAAASGDYRSAFNRYDAALRPLVAVRQQIGPNIRLMLPRTEIGRRVRNTLVRLPLLKAASAMERYAQRRNARPLPEYAPIH
;
A
#
# COMPACT_ATOMS: atom_id res chain seq x y z
N MET A 1 16.61 13.50 -22.65
CA MET A 1 16.04 12.15 -22.77
C MET A 1 14.64 12.32 -23.31
N ASN A 2 14.19 11.48 -24.20
CA ASN A 2 12.90 11.67 -24.88
C ASN A 2 12.11 10.36 -24.94
N GLU A 3 12.57 9.39 -24.16
CA GLU A 3 12.02 8.04 -24.15
C GLU A 3 10.60 8.05 -23.57
N ARG A 4 9.73 7.32 -24.26
CA ARG A 4 8.34 7.12 -23.86
C ARG A 4 8.25 5.92 -22.93
N ILE A 5 7.78 6.14 -21.70
CA ILE A 5 7.68 5.09 -20.69
C ILE A 5 6.21 4.89 -20.32
N LEU A 6 5.69 3.67 -20.54
CA LEU A 6 4.38 3.31 -20.02
C LEU A 6 4.50 2.94 -18.55
N ILE A 7 3.59 3.46 -17.74
CA ILE A 7 3.40 3.08 -16.33
C ILE A 7 2.02 2.44 -16.19
N SER A 8 1.97 1.20 -15.73
CA SER A 8 0.71 0.52 -15.41
C SER A 8 0.34 0.79 -13.96
N GLY A 9 -0.75 1.52 -13.72
CA GLY A 9 -1.30 1.88 -12.40
C GLY A 9 -1.09 3.33 -11.99
N ALA A 10 -2.18 4.02 -11.64
CA ALA A 10 -2.22 5.43 -11.19
C ALA A 10 -2.40 5.55 -9.67
N SER A 11 -1.57 4.88 -8.91
CA SER A 11 -1.55 5.00 -7.44
C SER A 11 -0.25 5.65 -6.96
N ILE A 12 0.09 5.52 -5.67
CA ILE A 12 1.24 6.18 -5.07
C ILE A 12 2.52 5.92 -5.88
N ALA A 13 2.85 4.66 -6.17
CA ALA A 13 4.06 4.33 -6.93
C ALA A 13 4.05 4.88 -8.36
N GLY A 14 2.94 4.70 -9.10
CA GLY A 14 2.86 5.12 -10.50
C GLY A 14 2.87 6.64 -10.69
N LEU A 15 2.12 7.38 -9.86
CA LEU A 15 2.11 8.85 -9.90
C LEU A 15 3.48 9.42 -9.48
N THR A 16 4.10 8.88 -8.43
CA THR A 16 5.43 9.29 -8.01
C THR A 16 6.47 9.02 -9.11
N LEU A 17 6.41 7.84 -9.75
CA LEU A 17 7.30 7.52 -10.86
C LEU A 17 7.11 8.47 -12.04
N ALA A 18 5.87 8.72 -12.42
CA ALA A 18 5.54 9.64 -13.53
C ALA A 18 6.04 11.05 -13.26
N HIS A 19 5.86 11.57 -12.04
CA HIS A 19 6.39 12.87 -11.64
C HIS A 19 7.90 12.97 -11.84
N TRP A 20 8.66 12.03 -11.29
CA TRP A 20 10.12 12.07 -11.36
C TRP A 20 10.66 11.81 -12.76
N LEU A 21 10.05 10.89 -13.51
CA LEU A 21 10.41 10.68 -14.92
C LEU A 21 10.21 11.95 -15.74
N GLY A 22 9.07 12.64 -15.56
CA GLY A 22 8.81 13.92 -16.24
C GLY A 22 9.85 14.99 -15.90
N ARG A 23 10.24 15.09 -14.61
CA ARG A 23 11.30 16.02 -14.16
C ARG A 23 12.69 15.69 -14.72
N HIS A 24 12.91 14.46 -15.08
CA HIS A 24 14.15 14.01 -15.72
C HIS A 24 14.08 14.00 -17.27
N GLY A 25 13.01 14.57 -17.87
CA GLY A 25 12.89 14.75 -19.32
C GLY A 25 12.41 13.52 -20.09
N PHE A 26 11.91 12.48 -19.39
CA PHE A 26 11.20 11.36 -20.01
C PHE A 26 9.75 11.75 -20.33
N ARG A 27 9.07 10.94 -21.14
CA ARG A 27 7.65 11.09 -21.51
C ARG A 27 6.82 9.94 -20.94
N PRO A 28 6.45 9.99 -19.64
CA PRO A 28 5.61 8.97 -19.05
C PRO A 28 4.16 9.08 -19.54
N VAL A 29 3.52 7.91 -19.71
CA VAL A 29 2.09 7.75 -19.92
C VAL A 29 1.61 6.74 -18.91
N ILE A 30 0.52 7.01 -18.21
CA ILE A 30 -0.06 6.07 -17.25
C ILE A 30 -1.28 5.38 -17.88
N VAL A 31 -1.44 4.08 -17.64
CA VAL A 31 -2.70 3.36 -17.84
C VAL A 31 -3.26 2.94 -16.48
N GLU A 32 -4.53 3.24 -16.23
CA GLU A 32 -5.23 2.93 -14.97
C GLU A 32 -6.53 2.18 -15.26
N ARG A 33 -6.69 1.03 -14.64
CA ARG A 33 -7.87 0.16 -14.80
C ARG A 33 -9.16 0.81 -14.30
N ALA A 34 -9.08 1.56 -13.21
CA ALA A 34 -10.23 2.29 -12.69
C ALA A 34 -10.65 3.44 -13.63
N ALA A 35 -11.94 3.74 -13.67
CA ALA A 35 -12.47 4.85 -14.48
C ALA A 35 -12.03 6.23 -13.96
N ALA A 36 -11.58 6.32 -12.70
CA ALA A 36 -11.04 7.51 -12.06
C ALA A 36 -10.08 7.11 -10.94
N LEU A 37 -9.32 8.07 -10.42
CA LEU A 37 -8.50 7.86 -9.23
C LEU A 37 -9.38 7.49 -8.02
N ARG A 38 -8.95 6.52 -7.25
CA ARG A 38 -9.67 6.10 -6.03
C ARG A 38 -9.45 7.13 -4.94
N THR A 39 -10.53 7.72 -4.44
CA THR A 39 -10.52 8.68 -3.34
C THR A 39 -10.56 8.03 -1.97
N GLY A 40 -10.96 6.76 -1.91
CA GLY A 40 -11.00 5.98 -0.67
C GLY A 40 -9.65 5.34 -0.31
N GLY A 41 -9.65 4.62 0.79
CA GLY A 41 -8.50 3.87 1.29
C GLY A 41 -8.25 4.13 2.76
N ASN A 42 -7.21 3.48 3.30
CA ASN A 42 -6.81 3.57 4.70
C ASN A 42 -5.81 4.67 4.94
N GLY A 43 -5.52 4.94 6.22
CA GLY A 43 -4.34 5.67 6.62
C GLY A 43 -3.06 4.98 6.12
N VAL A 44 -2.14 5.78 5.61
CA VAL A 44 -0.79 5.36 5.20
C VAL A 44 0.25 6.27 5.83
N ASP A 45 1.38 5.69 6.19
CA ASP A 45 2.46 6.45 6.84
C ASP A 45 3.44 7.03 5.81
N VAL A 46 3.64 8.34 5.88
CA VAL A 46 4.72 9.06 5.20
C VAL A 46 5.81 9.36 6.23
N ARG A 47 6.90 8.59 6.21
CA ARG A 47 7.98 8.66 7.21
C ARG A 47 9.35 8.42 6.59
N GLY A 48 10.41 8.81 7.31
CA GLY A 48 11.79 8.56 6.89
C GLY A 48 12.06 9.07 5.47
N GLN A 49 12.65 8.23 4.62
CA GLN A 49 12.97 8.56 3.24
C GLN A 49 11.75 8.95 2.39
N ALA A 50 10.55 8.40 2.70
CA ALA A 50 9.33 8.81 2.00
C ALA A 50 8.96 10.28 2.28
N GLY A 51 9.23 10.76 3.51
CA GLY A 51 9.09 12.18 3.85
C GLY A 51 10.04 13.05 3.03
N GLU A 52 11.31 12.63 2.85
CA GLU A 52 12.28 13.32 2.00
C GLU A 52 11.83 13.37 0.53
N VAL A 53 11.29 12.26 -0.01
CA VAL A 53 10.73 12.24 -1.37
C VAL A 53 9.57 13.23 -1.49
N ALA A 54 8.64 13.22 -0.51
CA ALA A 54 7.51 14.15 -0.49
C ALA A 54 7.96 15.62 -0.35
N ASP A 55 9.00 15.91 0.42
CA ASP A 55 9.61 17.25 0.50
C ASP A 55 10.20 17.67 -0.85
N ARG A 56 10.96 16.81 -1.51
CA ARG A 56 11.55 17.08 -2.84
C ARG A 56 10.49 17.27 -3.93
N MET A 57 9.31 16.65 -3.77
CA MET A 57 8.14 16.88 -4.62
C MET A 57 7.36 18.15 -4.27
N GLY A 58 7.70 18.83 -3.15
CA GLY A 58 7.00 20.02 -2.67
C GLY A 58 5.62 19.76 -2.04
N ILE A 59 5.27 18.50 -1.77
CA ILE A 59 3.94 18.13 -1.23
C ILE A 59 3.92 17.95 0.29
N MET A 60 5.08 17.82 0.95
CA MET A 60 5.14 17.52 2.40
C MET A 60 4.41 18.53 3.30
N PRO A 61 4.40 19.85 3.03
CA PRO A 61 3.59 20.77 3.83
C PRO A 61 2.10 20.45 3.78
N ARG A 62 1.59 20.04 2.62
CA ARG A 62 0.19 19.65 2.43
C ARG A 62 -0.10 18.26 3.03
N VAL A 63 0.84 17.33 2.95
CA VAL A 63 0.75 16.03 3.64
C VAL A 63 0.56 16.25 5.14
N ARG A 64 1.34 17.15 5.75
CA ARG A 64 1.18 17.53 7.17
C ARG A 64 -0.17 18.21 7.46
N ALA A 65 -0.65 19.06 6.57
CA ALA A 65 -1.94 19.72 6.73
C ALA A 65 -3.14 18.76 6.66
N LEU A 66 -2.97 17.63 5.94
CA LEU A 66 -3.98 16.57 5.79
C LEU A 66 -3.70 15.36 6.71
N THR A 67 -2.83 15.51 7.70
CA THR A 67 -2.54 14.44 8.68
C THR A 67 -3.82 13.93 9.31
N ALA A 68 -4.00 12.62 9.32
CA ALA A 68 -5.14 12.00 9.97
C ALA A 68 -5.13 12.29 11.47
N ASP A 69 -6.22 12.84 11.99
CA ASP A 69 -6.34 13.20 13.39
C ASP A 69 -6.81 12.00 14.22
N VAL A 70 -5.85 11.10 14.51
CA VAL A 70 -6.07 9.88 15.31
C VAL A 70 -5.16 9.87 16.53
N LEU A 71 -5.73 9.64 17.69
CA LEU A 71 -4.99 9.56 18.96
C LEU A 71 -4.34 8.20 19.17
N GLY A 72 -4.99 7.14 18.74
CA GLY A 72 -4.49 5.80 18.98
C GLY A 72 -5.48 4.67 18.70
N ILE A 73 -5.12 3.50 19.17
CA ILE A 73 -5.91 2.27 19.04
C ILE A 73 -6.50 1.87 20.38
N LYS A 74 -7.81 1.61 20.40
CA LYS A 74 -8.56 1.10 21.52
C LYS A 74 -9.05 -0.31 21.22
N PHE A 75 -8.71 -1.27 22.05
CA PHE A 75 -9.29 -2.61 22.02
C PHE A 75 -10.47 -2.67 23.00
N VAL A 76 -11.59 -3.25 22.55
CA VAL A 76 -12.82 -3.32 23.35
C VAL A 76 -13.29 -4.76 23.55
N ASP A 77 -14.14 -4.97 24.59
CA ASP A 77 -14.91 -6.19 24.77
C ASP A 77 -16.29 -6.10 24.06
N ALA A 78 -17.11 -7.14 24.18
CA ALA A 78 -18.44 -7.19 23.55
C ALA A 78 -19.41 -6.11 24.10
N ALA A 79 -19.16 -5.55 25.26
CA ALA A 79 -19.93 -4.47 25.86
C ALA A 79 -19.34 -3.07 25.58
N ASP A 80 -18.46 -2.94 24.56
CA ASP A 80 -17.76 -1.72 24.17
C ASP A 80 -16.85 -1.11 25.27
N ARG A 81 -16.51 -1.89 26.30
CA ARG A 81 -15.61 -1.43 27.36
C ARG A 81 -14.16 -1.57 26.91
N ALA A 82 -13.36 -0.52 27.06
CA ALA A 82 -11.95 -0.54 26.71
C ALA A 82 -11.17 -1.55 27.56
N VAL A 83 -10.58 -2.55 26.92
CA VAL A 83 -9.73 -3.55 27.57
C VAL A 83 -8.24 -3.25 27.41
N ALA A 84 -7.85 -2.43 26.42
CA ALA A 84 -6.50 -1.90 26.27
C ALA A 84 -6.52 -0.65 25.38
N ARG A 85 -5.56 0.26 25.58
CA ARG A 85 -5.35 1.46 24.74
C ARG A 85 -3.87 1.62 24.40
N VAL A 86 -3.60 2.05 23.18
CA VAL A 86 -2.26 2.39 22.68
C VAL A 86 -2.31 3.80 22.11
N ASP A 87 -1.55 4.72 22.67
CA ASP A 87 -1.39 6.07 22.13
C ASP A 87 -0.35 6.03 21.00
N MET A 88 -0.81 6.17 19.76
CA MET A 88 0.02 6.12 18.55
C MET A 88 0.98 7.31 18.44
N ARG A 89 0.61 8.49 18.94
CA ARG A 89 1.44 9.69 18.90
C ARG A 89 2.74 9.55 19.67
N THR A 90 2.77 8.66 20.66
CA THR A 90 3.98 8.37 21.45
C THR A 90 4.86 7.30 20.82
N LEU A 91 4.35 6.55 19.85
CA LEU A 91 5.09 5.46 19.21
C LEU A 91 6.06 5.96 18.14
N ASP A 92 5.64 6.86 17.25
CA ASP A 92 6.51 7.50 16.26
C ASP A 92 6.07 8.95 15.98
N PRO A 93 6.65 9.93 16.67
CA PRO A 93 6.31 11.34 16.45
C PRO A 93 6.72 11.89 15.09
N SER A 94 7.58 11.19 14.35
CA SER A 94 8.07 11.61 13.03
C SER A 94 7.23 11.07 11.88
N SER A 95 6.36 10.10 12.14
CA SER A 95 5.44 9.56 11.14
C SER A 95 4.26 10.51 10.94
N VAL A 96 3.93 10.75 9.68
CA VAL A 96 2.72 11.49 9.29
C VAL A 96 1.77 10.52 8.64
N GLU A 97 0.69 10.17 9.35
CA GLU A 97 -0.38 9.36 8.78
C GLU A 97 -1.30 10.26 7.94
N ILE A 98 -1.54 9.89 6.70
CA ILE A 98 -2.47 10.56 5.78
C ILE A 98 -3.39 9.51 5.14
N MET A 99 -4.63 9.87 4.82
CA MET A 99 -5.49 8.96 4.08
C MET A 99 -4.90 8.72 2.69
N ARG A 100 -4.90 7.45 2.25
CA ARG A 100 -4.32 7.05 0.96
C ARG A 100 -4.90 7.85 -0.21
N GLY A 101 -6.22 8.10 -0.19
CA GLY A 101 -6.90 8.90 -1.21
C GLY A 101 -6.37 10.33 -1.29
N ASP A 102 -6.16 10.97 -0.13
CA ASP A 102 -5.63 12.34 -0.06
C ASP A 102 -4.19 12.40 -0.58
N LEU A 103 -3.34 11.42 -0.22
CA LEU A 103 -1.98 11.35 -0.76
C LEU A 103 -1.98 11.16 -2.28
N VAL A 104 -2.85 10.31 -2.82
CA VAL A 104 -2.99 10.10 -4.28
C VAL A 104 -3.46 11.39 -4.96
N ALA A 105 -4.39 12.14 -4.36
CA ALA A 105 -4.83 13.44 -4.88
C ALA A 105 -3.68 14.45 -4.92
N LEU A 106 -2.89 14.57 -3.84
CA LEU A 106 -1.72 15.45 -3.81
C LEU A 106 -0.69 15.08 -4.87
N LEU A 107 -0.41 13.79 -5.04
CA LEU A 107 0.51 13.31 -6.06
C LEU A 107 0.00 13.64 -7.47
N ARG A 108 -1.31 13.48 -7.73
CA ARG A 108 -1.91 13.80 -9.03
C ARG A 108 -1.78 15.29 -9.39
N GLU A 109 -1.96 16.17 -8.42
CA GLU A 109 -1.86 17.62 -8.62
C GLU A 109 -0.47 18.07 -9.07
N VAL A 110 0.59 17.41 -8.61
CA VAL A 110 1.98 17.73 -8.98
C VAL A 110 2.49 16.89 -10.15
N THR A 111 1.62 16.04 -10.75
CA THR A 111 1.99 15.13 -11.84
C THR A 111 1.18 15.45 -13.07
N ASP A 112 1.80 16.15 -14.03
CA ASP A 112 1.16 16.51 -15.30
C ASP A 112 1.54 15.51 -16.40
N VAL A 113 0.71 14.46 -16.56
CA VAL A 113 0.93 13.37 -17.53
C VAL A 113 -0.40 12.87 -18.10
N GLU A 114 -0.32 12.26 -19.29
CA GLU A 114 -1.44 11.51 -19.88
C GLU A 114 -1.79 10.32 -19.01
N ILE A 115 -3.07 10.16 -18.62
CA ILE A 115 -3.59 8.98 -17.94
C ILE A 115 -4.72 8.39 -18.77
N LEU A 116 -4.57 7.14 -19.18
CA LEU A 116 -5.57 6.33 -19.85
C LEU A 116 -6.42 5.62 -18.77
N PHE A 117 -7.52 6.24 -18.38
CA PHE A 117 -8.44 5.65 -17.40
C PHE A 117 -9.33 4.58 -18.01
N GLY A 118 -9.76 3.63 -17.19
CA GLY A 118 -10.70 2.57 -17.56
C GLY A 118 -10.11 1.54 -18.49
N ASP A 119 -8.76 1.46 -18.59
CA ASP A 119 -8.06 0.52 -19.47
C ASP A 119 -6.91 -0.19 -18.73
N SER A 120 -6.39 -1.25 -19.30
CA SER A 120 -5.38 -2.10 -18.70
C SER A 120 -4.47 -2.71 -19.75
N VAL A 121 -3.25 -3.05 -19.37
CA VAL A 121 -2.32 -3.79 -20.22
C VAL A 121 -2.84 -5.22 -20.40
N ARG A 122 -3.00 -5.66 -21.65
CA ARG A 122 -3.42 -7.01 -22.01
C ARG A 122 -2.27 -7.89 -22.50
N GLY A 123 -1.27 -7.28 -23.15
CA GLY A 123 -0.13 -7.99 -23.72
C GLY A 123 1.09 -7.09 -23.86
N LEU A 124 2.26 -7.72 -23.83
CA LEU A 124 3.58 -7.09 -23.96
C LEU A 124 4.40 -7.89 -24.97
N GLU A 125 4.91 -7.24 -26.02
CA GLU A 125 5.85 -7.83 -26.96
C GLU A 125 7.11 -6.96 -26.99
N GLN A 126 8.24 -7.52 -26.57
CA GLN A 126 9.52 -6.82 -26.46
C GLN A 126 10.42 -7.19 -27.63
N ASP A 127 11.19 -6.22 -28.11
CA ASP A 127 12.28 -6.39 -29.05
C ASP A 127 13.47 -5.47 -28.69
N ASP A 128 14.50 -5.42 -29.55
CA ASP A 128 15.71 -4.63 -29.28
C ASP A 128 15.46 -3.13 -29.20
N ASP A 129 14.37 -2.62 -29.78
CA ASP A 129 14.09 -1.18 -29.90
C ASP A 129 12.98 -0.70 -28.95
N GLY A 130 12.18 -1.60 -28.32
CA GLY A 130 11.10 -1.18 -27.43
C GLY A 130 10.14 -2.29 -27.04
N VAL A 131 8.96 -1.85 -26.57
CA VAL A 131 7.87 -2.71 -26.14
C VAL A 131 6.59 -2.29 -26.83
N THR A 132 5.98 -3.18 -27.60
CA THR A 132 4.62 -3.02 -28.11
C THR A 132 3.64 -3.47 -27.03
N VAL A 133 2.79 -2.54 -26.59
CA VAL A 133 1.81 -2.79 -25.54
C VAL A 133 0.43 -2.87 -26.14
N ALA A 134 -0.23 -4.01 -25.94
CA ALA A 134 -1.64 -4.19 -26.24
C ALA A 134 -2.48 -3.85 -25.00
N PHE A 135 -3.51 -3.03 -25.17
CA PHE A 135 -4.46 -2.64 -24.13
C PHE A 135 -5.76 -3.44 -24.23
N GLU A 136 -6.57 -3.43 -23.17
CA GLU A 136 -7.89 -4.08 -23.20
C GLU A 136 -8.86 -3.36 -24.15
N LYS A 137 -8.77 -2.02 -24.25
CA LYS A 137 -9.70 -1.18 -25.03
C LYS A 137 -9.01 -0.28 -26.05
N ALA A 138 -7.96 0.42 -25.67
CA ALA A 138 -7.24 1.33 -26.57
C ALA A 138 -6.44 0.57 -27.63
N PRO A 139 -6.13 1.22 -28.78
CA PRO A 139 -5.20 0.67 -29.77
C PRO A 139 -3.83 0.40 -29.15
N ALA A 140 -3.14 -0.61 -29.68
CA ALA A 140 -1.76 -0.90 -29.28
C ALA A 140 -0.85 0.32 -29.50
N ARG A 141 0.08 0.55 -28.57
CA ARG A 141 1.08 1.62 -28.63
C ARG A 141 2.47 1.08 -28.36
N ARG A 142 3.49 1.76 -28.90
CA ARG A 142 4.89 1.42 -28.68
C ARG A 142 5.52 2.35 -27.66
N PHE A 143 6.32 1.77 -26.78
CA PHE A 143 7.07 2.46 -25.74
C PHE A 143 8.52 1.98 -25.71
N ASP A 144 9.43 2.81 -25.20
CA ASP A 144 10.83 2.40 -25.02
C ASP A 144 10.98 1.47 -23.81
N LEU A 145 10.21 1.73 -22.74
CA LEU A 145 10.19 0.95 -21.51
C LEU A 145 8.77 0.83 -20.96
N VAL A 146 8.53 -0.20 -20.15
CA VAL A 146 7.29 -0.39 -19.40
C VAL A 146 7.58 -0.57 -17.92
N ALA A 147 6.91 0.19 -17.06
CA ALA A 147 6.97 0.08 -15.62
C ALA A 147 5.64 -0.44 -15.04
N GLY A 148 5.66 -1.59 -14.38
CA GLY A 148 4.53 -2.12 -13.63
C GLY A 148 4.47 -1.51 -12.23
N ALA A 149 3.43 -0.71 -11.96
CA ALA A 149 3.08 -0.12 -10.67
C ALA A 149 1.64 -0.46 -10.27
N ASP A 150 1.12 -1.60 -10.77
CA ASP A 150 -0.27 -2.03 -10.78
C ASP A 150 -0.64 -2.95 -9.59
N GLY A 151 0.18 -2.89 -8.53
CA GLY A 151 -0.15 -3.44 -7.22
C GLY A 151 0.13 -4.93 -7.07
N MET A 152 -0.36 -5.51 -5.96
CA MET A 152 -0.07 -6.89 -5.58
C MET A 152 -0.49 -7.90 -6.66
N HIS A 153 -1.60 -7.67 -7.36
CA HIS A 153 -2.11 -8.50 -8.44
C HIS A 153 -1.67 -7.99 -9.83
N SER A 154 -0.39 -7.63 -9.96
CA SER A 154 0.17 -6.99 -11.14
C SER A 154 -0.01 -7.81 -12.42
N GLN A 155 -0.66 -7.18 -13.41
CA GLN A 155 -0.80 -7.72 -14.75
C GLN A 155 0.55 -7.68 -15.50
N VAL A 156 1.32 -6.60 -15.32
CA VAL A 156 2.64 -6.48 -15.92
C VAL A 156 3.58 -7.58 -15.42
N ARG A 157 3.56 -7.86 -14.09
CA ARG A 157 4.32 -8.99 -13.53
C ARG A 157 3.91 -10.32 -14.16
N ARG A 158 2.61 -10.58 -14.29
CA ARG A 158 2.11 -11.81 -14.90
C ARG A 158 2.55 -11.99 -16.34
N LEU A 159 2.56 -10.90 -17.12
CA LEU A 159 2.94 -10.94 -18.55
C LEU A 159 4.45 -11.09 -18.79
N ALA A 160 5.27 -10.47 -17.96
CA ALA A 160 6.71 -10.40 -18.19
C ALA A 160 7.52 -11.40 -17.34
N PHE A 161 6.98 -11.90 -16.21
CA PHE A 161 7.74 -12.74 -15.27
C PHE A 161 7.10 -14.09 -15.01
N GLY A 162 5.81 -14.25 -15.23
CA GLY A 162 5.09 -15.51 -15.00
C GLY A 162 3.91 -15.38 -14.04
N PRO A 163 3.29 -16.52 -13.70
CA PRO A 163 2.04 -16.55 -12.92
C PRO A 163 2.23 -16.04 -11.50
N GLU A 164 1.16 -15.48 -10.94
CA GLU A 164 1.17 -14.81 -9.63
C GLU A 164 1.61 -15.74 -8.50
N GLU A 165 1.26 -17.00 -8.55
CA GLU A 165 1.52 -18.02 -7.54
C GLU A 165 3.04 -18.25 -7.32
N GLU A 166 3.86 -17.93 -8.30
CA GLU A 166 5.32 -18.02 -8.18
C GLU A 166 5.90 -16.93 -7.29
N PHE A 167 5.21 -15.80 -7.12
CA PHE A 167 5.73 -14.61 -6.45
C PHE A 167 4.98 -14.21 -5.19
N VAL A 168 3.67 -14.45 -5.13
CA VAL A 168 2.83 -14.01 -4.00
C VAL A 168 2.86 -15.05 -2.88
N ARG A 169 3.17 -14.60 -1.67
CA ARG A 169 3.26 -15.41 -0.45
C ARG A 169 2.20 -14.98 0.54
N HIS A 170 1.11 -15.73 0.60
CA HIS A 170 -0.01 -15.50 1.51
C HIS A 170 0.40 -15.61 2.98
N LYS A 171 -0.21 -14.80 3.86
CA LYS A 171 0.08 -14.74 5.31
C LYS A 171 -1.11 -15.15 6.18
N ASP A 172 -1.97 -16.05 5.68
CA ASP A 172 -3.13 -16.63 6.39
C ASP A 172 -4.15 -15.61 6.91
N HIS A 173 -4.26 -14.45 6.30
CA HIS A 173 -5.19 -13.41 6.70
C HIS A 173 -5.77 -12.69 5.49
N TYR A 174 -7.01 -12.26 5.65
CA TYR A 174 -7.74 -11.39 4.72
C TYR A 174 -8.25 -10.18 5.47
N PHE A 175 -8.44 -9.09 4.75
CA PHE A 175 -9.00 -7.87 5.29
C PHE A 175 -9.93 -7.21 4.28
N ALA A 176 -10.93 -6.52 4.81
CA ALA A 176 -11.81 -5.66 4.04
C ALA A 176 -11.88 -4.29 4.69
N PHE A 177 -11.99 -3.27 3.86
CA PHE A 177 -12.16 -1.88 4.25
C PHE A 177 -13.33 -1.27 3.49
N ALA A 178 -14.08 -0.43 4.18
CA ALA A 178 -15.21 0.29 3.60
C ALA A 178 -15.46 1.59 4.37
N ASN A 179 -16.26 2.48 3.79
CA ASN A 179 -16.77 3.62 4.54
C ASN A 179 -17.80 3.15 5.57
N ALA A 180 -17.91 3.86 6.67
CA ALA A 180 -18.88 3.62 7.72
C ALA A 180 -19.37 4.93 8.31
N ASP A 181 -20.53 4.89 8.99
CA ASP A 181 -21.05 6.03 9.72
C ASP A 181 -20.07 6.41 10.86
N ALA A 182 -19.71 7.68 10.93
CA ALA A 182 -18.86 8.22 11.96
C ALA A 182 -19.44 8.05 13.37
N ALA A 183 -20.77 7.97 13.49
CA ALA A 183 -21.46 7.74 14.78
C ALA A 183 -21.16 6.37 15.40
N LEU A 184 -20.67 5.41 14.60
CA LEU A 184 -20.30 4.09 15.10
C LEU A 184 -18.97 4.06 15.86
N GLY A 185 -18.12 5.08 15.74
CA GLY A 185 -16.77 5.12 16.32
C GLY A 185 -16.60 6.22 17.36
N GLU A 186 -15.66 6.01 18.29
CA GLU A 186 -15.17 7.06 19.19
C GLU A 186 -14.31 8.04 18.38
N ASP A 187 -14.57 9.34 18.56
CA ASP A 187 -13.86 10.39 17.85
C ASP A 187 -12.35 10.30 18.05
N ARG A 188 -11.59 10.38 16.96
CA ARG A 188 -10.12 10.32 16.92
C ARG A 188 -9.52 8.99 17.40
N TRP A 189 -10.28 7.89 17.37
CA TRP A 189 -9.79 6.57 17.78
C TRP A 189 -10.01 5.49 16.72
N VAL A 190 -9.06 4.57 16.66
CA VAL A 190 -9.26 3.27 16.01
C VAL A 190 -9.77 2.32 17.07
N THR A 191 -11.03 1.92 17.00
CA THR A 191 -11.63 0.95 17.93
C THR A 191 -11.64 -0.43 17.32
N MET A 192 -11.09 -1.42 18.01
CA MET A 192 -10.95 -2.80 17.51
C MET A 192 -11.59 -3.79 18.48
N PHE A 193 -12.48 -4.63 17.96
CA PHE A 193 -13.06 -5.77 18.64
C PHE A 193 -12.55 -7.06 18.02
N ASN A 194 -12.07 -8.01 18.84
CA ASN A 194 -11.56 -9.30 18.38
C ASN A 194 -12.35 -10.46 18.99
N THR A 195 -12.66 -11.42 18.14
CA THR A 195 -12.95 -12.80 18.50
C THR A 195 -11.82 -13.71 17.97
N PRO A 196 -11.73 -14.99 18.37
CA PRO A 196 -10.72 -15.88 17.83
C PRO A 196 -10.66 -15.91 16.31
N GLY A 197 -9.54 -15.49 15.74
CA GLY A 197 -9.29 -15.45 14.30
C GLY A 197 -10.05 -14.37 13.52
N ARG A 198 -10.75 -13.45 14.16
CA ARG A 198 -11.49 -12.36 13.50
C ARG A 198 -11.31 -11.03 14.21
N MET A 199 -11.45 -9.95 13.47
CA MET A 199 -11.44 -8.59 13.98
C MET A 199 -12.48 -7.76 13.21
N ALA A 200 -13.31 -7.06 13.95
CA ALA A 200 -14.11 -5.95 13.44
C ALA A 200 -13.57 -4.67 14.08
N GLY A 201 -13.45 -3.60 13.31
CA GLY A 201 -12.93 -2.34 13.83
C GLY A 201 -13.50 -1.16 13.10
N ILE A 202 -13.39 -0.01 13.73
CA ILE A 202 -13.76 1.26 13.16
C ILE A 202 -12.62 2.24 13.36
N TYR A 203 -12.20 2.86 12.26
CA TYR A 203 -11.21 3.92 12.24
C TYR A 203 -11.95 5.24 12.08
N ARG A 204 -11.87 6.10 13.08
CA ARG A 204 -12.46 7.44 13.03
C ARG A 204 -11.39 8.50 13.23
N SER A 205 -11.10 9.25 12.18
CA SER A 205 -10.26 10.43 12.23
C SER A 205 -11.11 11.66 12.58
N GLY A 206 -10.58 12.57 13.39
CA GLY A 206 -11.29 13.79 13.80
C GLY A 206 -11.48 14.80 12.67
N ASN A 207 -10.71 14.68 11.58
CA ASN A 207 -10.75 15.59 10.44
C ASN A 207 -11.40 14.99 9.18
N HIS A 208 -12.02 13.81 9.28
CA HIS A 208 -12.75 13.19 8.18
C HIS A 208 -14.23 12.98 8.56
N ALA A 209 -15.13 13.31 7.64
CA ALA A 209 -16.58 13.20 7.87
C ALA A 209 -17.05 11.74 8.02
N GLN A 210 -16.39 10.80 7.35
CA GLN A 210 -16.72 9.39 7.39
C GLN A 210 -15.69 8.62 8.20
N ALA A 211 -16.15 7.60 8.93
CA ALA A 211 -15.28 6.58 9.50
C ALA A 211 -14.99 5.48 8.47
N LYS A 212 -14.06 4.58 8.80
CA LYS A 212 -13.77 3.38 8.01
C LYS A 212 -14.06 2.13 8.81
N ALA A 213 -14.83 1.22 8.26
CA ALA A 213 -15.02 -0.14 8.78
C ALA A 213 -13.81 -1.00 8.39
N TYR A 214 -13.27 -1.72 9.35
CA TYR A 214 -12.18 -2.68 9.20
C TYR A 214 -12.70 -4.07 9.58
N LEU A 215 -12.65 -5.00 8.64
CA LEU A 215 -12.99 -6.39 8.88
C LEU A 215 -11.78 -7.24 8.48
N ALA A 216 -11.29 -8.06 9.39
CA ALA A 216 -10.19 -8.96 9.09
C ALA A 216 -10.45 -10.35 9.66
N PHE A 217 -10.01 -11.38 8.94
CA PHE A 217 -10.16 -12.76 9.37
C PHE A 217 -9.01 -13.64 8.92
N ARG A 218 -8.81 -14.73 9.65
CA ARG A 218 -7.83 -15.75 9.31
C ARG A 218 -8.44 -16.80 8.38
N SER A 219 -7.72 -17.12 7.32
CA SER A 219 -8.07 -18.21 6.41
C SER A 219 -6.80 -18.72 5.71
N ALA A 220 -6.77 -20.00 5.33
CA ALA A 220 -5.92 -20.49 4.27
C ALA A 220 -6.18 -19.74 2.96
N PRO A 221 -5.32 -19.83 1.94
CA PRO A 221 -5.56 -19.21 0.65
C PRO A 221 -6.95 -19.53 0.11
N LEU A 222 -7.69 -18.48 -0.28
CA LEU A 222 -9.01 -18.55 -0.87
C LEU A 222 -8.88 -18.41 -2.39
N ASN A 223 -9.68 -19.18 -3.12
CA ASN A 223 -9.78 -19.01 -4.56
C ASN A 223 -10.95 -18.06 -4.88
N TYR A 224 -10.64 -16.88 -5.41
CA TYR A 224 -11.63 -15.88 -5.82
C TYR A 224 -11.06 -14.98 -6.93
N ASP A 225 -11.96 -14.42 -7.73
CA ASP A 225 -11.58 -13.39 -8.70
C ASP A 225 -11.39 -12.05 -7.99
N THR A 226 -10.21 -11.48 -8.10
CA THR A 226 -9.88 -10.16 -7.54
C THR A 226 -10.62 -9.00 -8.22
N ARG A 227 -11.32 -9.27 -9.33
CA ARG A 227 -12.19 -8.32 -10.04
C ARG A 227 -13.67 -8.47 -9.69
N ASP A 228 -14.08 -9.60 -9.08
CA ASP A 228 -15.47 -9.86 -8.68
C ASP A 228 -15.76 -9.38 -7.26
N ILE A 229 -16.16 -8.11 -7.12
CA ILE A 229 -16.55 -7.49 -5.85
C ILE A 229 -17.68 -8.28 -5.16
N SER A 230 -18.62 -8.84 -5.91
CA SER A 230 -19.73 -9.63 -5.34
C SER A 230 -19.22 -10.90 -4.68
N SER A 231 -18.28 -11.60 -5.30
CA SER A 231 -17.61 -12.75 -4.70
C SER A 231 -16.86 -12.38 -3.43
N GLN A 232 -16.11 -11.29 -3.46
CA GLN A 232 -15.36 -10.78 -2.30
C GLN A 232 -16.30 -10.43 -1.13
N LYS A 233 -17.42 -9.75 -1.39
CA LYS A 233 -18.44 -9.45 -0.38
C LYS A 233 -19.05 -10.73 0.22
N ARG A 234 -19.30 -11.77 -0.58
CA ARG A 234 -19.74 -13.08 -0.07
C ARG A 234 -18.73 -13.72 0.87
N LEU A 235 -17.42 -13.71 0.52
CA LEU A 235 -16.36 -14.26 1.39
C LEU A 235 -16.31 -13.56 2.76
N VAL A 236 -16.45 -12.24 2.79
CA VAL A 236 -16.50 -11.49 4.05
C VAL A 236 -17.77 -11.81 4.84
N THR A 237 -18.94 -11.88 4.17
CA THR A 237 -20.21 -12.28 4.78
C THR A 237 -20.10 -13.65 5.44
N ASP A 238 -19.55 -14.63 4.74
CA ASP A 238 -19.39 -15.99 5.26
C ASP A 238 -18.43 -16.05 6.44
N ALA A 239 -17.33 -15.30 6.38
CA ALA A 239 -16.35 -15.22 7.47
C ALA A 239 -16.96 -14.63 8.76
N PHE A 240 -17.94 -13.73 8.64
CA PHE A 240 -18.57 -13.03 9.76
C PHE A 240 -20.01 -13.48 10.06
N ARG A 241 -20.54 -14.49 9.37
CA ARG A 241 -21.94 -14.97 9.46
C ARG A 241 -22.45 -15.15 10.89
N ASN A 242 -21.61 -15.71 11.78
CA ASN A 242 -21.97 -16.02 13.17
C ASN A 242 -21.39 -14.99 14.16
N GLN A 243 -20.96 -13.82 13.69
CA GLN A 243 -20.38 -12.78 14.53
C GLN A 243 -21.41 -11.68 14.77
N THR A 244 -22.09 -11.74 15.92
CA THR A 244 -23.15 -10.79 16.30
C THR A 244 -22.74 -9.88 17.48
N SER A 245 -21.56 -10.13 18.07
CA SER A 245 -21.10 -9.38 19.22
C SER A 245 -20.56 -8.01 18.81
N TRP A 246 -20.65 -7.05 19.71
CA TRP A 246 -20.26 -5.66 19.51
C TRP A 246 -20.97 -5.08 18.27
N ARG A 247 -20.38 -4.15 17.58
CA ARG A 247 -20.91 -3.51 16.34
C ARG A 247 -20.60 -4.29 15.07
N THR A 248 -20.22 -5.60 15.17
CA THR A 248 -19.73 -6.37 14.02
C THR A 248 -20.75 -6.42 12.90
N ARG A 249 -22.04 -6.55 13.22
CA ARG A 249 -23.11 -6.60 12.21
C ARG A 249 -23.27 -5.27 11.47
N GLU A 250 -23.29 -4.16 12.22
CA GLU A 250 -23.42 -2.81 11.65
C GLU A 250 -22.23 -2.48 10.73
N LEU A 251 -21.01 -2.85 11.13
CA LEU A 251 -19.80 -2.66 10.30
C LEU A 251 -19.81 -3.55 9.07
N LEU A 252 -20.29 -4.78 9.17
CA LEU A 252 -20.44 -5.67 8.02
C LEU A 252 -21.48 -5.11 7.04
N ASP A 253 -22.64 -4.68 7.52
CA ASP A 253 -23.71 -4.14 6.68
C ASP A 253 -23.23 -2.84 5.99
N SER A 254 -22.51 -1.97 6.69
CA SER A 254 -21.84 -0.78 6.11
C SER A 254 -20.86 -1.17 5.00
N ALA A 255 -20.02 -2.16 5.24
CA ALA A 255 -19.02 -2.62 4.28
C ALA A 255 -19.69 -3.23 3.01
N LEU A 256 -20.76 -3.99 3.18
CA LEU A 256 -21.46 -4.60 2.05
C LEU A 256 -22.23 -3.57 1.20
N ALA A 257 -22.68 -2.48 1.80
CA ALA A 257 -23.38 -1.39 1.11
C ALA A 257 -22.42 -0.41 0.38
N ASP A 258 -21.14 -0.32 0.81
CA ASP A 258 -20.20 0.65 0.28
C ASP A 258 -19.79 0.33 -1.19
N PRO A 259 -19.89 1.29 -2.12
CA PRO A 259 -19.33 1.15 -3.47
C PRO A 259 -17.80 1.11 -3.48
N ASP A 260 -17.14 1.75 -2.50
CA ASP A 260 -15.67 1.78 -2.36
C ASP A 260 -15.13 0.59 -1.55
N PHE A 261 -15.94 -0.46 -1.38
CA PHE A 261 -15.52 -1.70 -0.70
C PHE A 261 -14.21 -2.23 -1.28
N TYR A 262 -13.26 -2.48 -0.40
CA TYR A 262 -11.98 -3.09 -0.74
C TYR A 262 -11.78 -4.38 0.05
N PHE A 263 -11.33 -5.42 -0.62
CA PHE A 263 -10.99 -6.71 -0.03
C PHE A 263 -9.70 -7.24 -0.62
N ASP A 264 -8.83 -7.79 0.23
CA ASP A 264 -7.61 -8.42 -0.24
C ASP A 264 -7.00 -9.37 0.80
N ALA A 265 -6.03 -10.18 0.36
CA ALA A 265 -5.20 -11.00 1.20
C ALA A 265 -4.07 -10.18 1.87
N CYS A 266 -3.72 -10.52 3.10
CA CYS A 266 -2.41 -10.18 3.62
C CYS A 266 -1.38 -11.08 2.94
N ALA A 267 -0.66 -10.55 1.96
CA ALA A 267 0.35 -11.28 1.22
C ALA A 267 1.59 -10.43 0.97
N GLN A 268 2.67 -11.08 0.59
CA GLN A 268 3.92 -10.43 0.16
C GLN A 268 4.27 -10.84 -1.25
N VAL A 269 4.83 -9.92 -2.02
CA VAL A 269 5.46 -10.25 -3.31
C VAL A 269 6.95 -10.44 -3.09
N GLN A 270 7.46 -11.61 -3.48
CA GLN A 270 8.87 -11.98 -3.34
C GLN A 270 9.41 -12.38 -4.72
N MET A 271 10.37 -11.62 -5.22
CA MET A 271 10.98 -11.81 -6.54
C MET A 271 12.50 -11.75 -6.46
N THR A 272 13.17 -12.54 -7.28
CA THR A 272 14.63 -12.54 -7.42
C THR A 272 15.13 -11.38 -8.29
N SER A 273 14.35 -10.94 -9.27
CA SER A 273 14.61 -9.77 -10.11
C SER A 273 13.34 -8.96 -10.25
N TRP A 274 13.46 -7.63 -10.33
CA TRP A 274 12.34 -6.72 -10.59
C TRP A 274 12.33 -6.19 -12.02
N SER A 275 13.20 -6.69 -12.89
CA SER A 275 13.23 -6.34 -14.30
C SER A 275 13.39 -7.56 -15.20
N ALA A 276 12.82 -7.50 -16.39
CA ALA A 276 12.93 -8.44 -17.49
C ALA A 276 13.02 -7.65 -18.79
N ASP A 277 14.24 -7.59 -19.36
CA ASP A 277 14.58 -6.74 -20.49
C ASP A 277 14.10 -5.29 -20.34
N ARG A 278 13.13 -4.84 -21.11
CA ARG A 278 12.60 -3.46 -21.13
C ARG A 278 11.44 -3.24 -20.16
N VAL A 279 11.07 -4.25 -19.38
CA VAL A 279 10.01 -4.19 -18.38
C VAL A 279 10.61 -4.15 -16.98
N VAL A 280 10.13 -3.22 -16.13
CA VAL A 280 10.54 -3.10 -14.73
C VAL A 280 9.32 -2.98 -13.83
N LEU A 281 9.41 -3.46 -12.60
CA LEU A 281 8.36 -3.37 -11.60
C LEU A 281 8.75 -2.40 -10.49
N THR A 282 7.75 -1.75 -9.89
CA THR A 282 7.90 -0.89 -8.71
C THR A 282 6.68 -0.98 -7.78
N GLY A 283 6.84 -0.56 -6.54
CA GLY A 283 5.79 -0.63 -5.53
C GLY A 283 5.33 -2.06 -5.25
N ASP A 284 4.05 -2.24 -4.94
CA ASP A 284 3.48 -3.54 -4.56
C ASP A 284 3.56 -4.58 -5.70
N ALA A 285 3.72 -4.16 -6.95
CA ALA A 285 3.93 -5.06 -8.09
C ALA A 285 5.27 -5.81 -7.98
N ALA A 286 6.29 -5.17 -7.42
CA ALA A 286 7.64 -5.71 -7.28
C ALA A 286 7.89 -6.39 -5.93
N TRP A 287 7.40 -5.80 -4.84
CA TRP A 287 7.79 -6.20 -3.49
C TRP A 287 6.75 -5.94 -2.42
N CYS A 288 5.47 -6.02 -2.69
CA CYS A 288 4.44 -5.79 -1.66
C CYS A 288 4.89 -6.32 -0.29
N PRO A 289 5.02 -5.45 0.74
CA PRO A 289 5.53 -5.88 2.05
C PRO A 289 4.45 -6.54 2.90
N SER A 290 3.21 -6.57 2.45
CA SER A 290 1.97 -6.81 3.17
C SER A 290 1.44 -5.57 3.92
N PRO A 291 0.13 -5.37 3.99
CA PRO A 291 -0.48 -4.32 4.82
C PRO A 291 -0.05 -4.36 6.28
N ALA A 292 0.23 -5.55 6.80
CA ALA A 292 0.69 -5.74 8.19
C ALA A 292 2.07 -5.13 8.50
N ALA A 293 2.87 -4.81 7.48
CA ALA A 293 4.17 -4.15 7.64
C ALA A 293 4.06 -2.64 7.80
N GLY A 294 2.94 -2.02 7.36
CA GLY A 294 2.74 -0.56 7.40
C GLY A 294 3.79 0.23 6.60
N ALA A 295 4.40 -0.37 5.57
CA ALA A 295 5.51 0.21 4.83
C ALA A 295 5.25 0.36 3.33
N GLY A 296 4.03 0.08 2.86
CA GLY A 296 3.70 0.10 1.43
C GLY A 296 3.88 1.47 0.79
N ALA A 297 3.39 2.54 1.42
CA ALA A 297 3.53 3.90 0.91
C ALA A 297 5.00 4.37 0.92
N GLU A 298 5.75 4.05 1.99
CA GLU A 298 7.19 4.34 2.06
C GLU A 298 7.93 3.72 0.88
N LEU A 299 7.76 2.42 0.68
CA LEU A 299 8.42 1.70 -0.42
C LEU A 299 7.96 2.18 -1.80
N ALA A 300 6.69 2.58 -1.95
CA ALA A 300 6.16 3.10 -3.20
C ALA A 300 6.80 4.44 -3.60
N LEU A 301 6.92 5.39 -2.64
CA LEU A 301 7.53 6.69 -2.86
C LEU A 301 9.03 6.56 -3.14
N VAL A 302 9.75 5.85 -2.27
CA VAL A 302 11.21 5.68 -2.37
C VAL A 302 11.60 4.88 -3.61
N GLY A 303 10.86 3.80 -3.90
CA GLY A 303 11.11 2.96 -5.06
C GLY A 303 10.91 3.68 -6.39
N ALA A 304 9.82 4.43 -6.51
CA ALA A 304 9.53 5.22 -7.70
C ALA A 304 10.57 6.34 -7.93
N TYR A 305 10.95 7.05 -6.87
CA TYR A 305 12.02 8.05 -6.91
C TYR A 305 13.36 7.44 -7.37
N SER A 306 13.74 6.31 -6.77
CA SER A 306 15.00 5.65 -7.09
C SER A 306 15.02 5.12 -8.53
N LEU A 307 13.93 4.53 -9.01
CA LEU A 307 13.84 4.04 -10.39
C LEU A 307 14.00 5.17 -11.40
N ALA A 308 13.29 6.28 -11.21
CA ALA A 308 13.39 7.43 -12.10
C ALA A 308 14.80 8.04 -12.10
N GLY A 309 15.40 8.16 -10.91
CA GLY A 309 16.74 8.70 -10.75
C GLY A 309 17.84 7.83 -11.37
N GLU A 310 17.75 6.50 -11.20
CA GLU A 310 18.70 5.59 -11.84
C GLU A 310 18.59 5.58 -13.37
N LEU A 311 17.36 5.66 -13.89
CA LEU A 311 17.16 5.82 -15.35
C LEU A 311 17.77 7.13 -15.85
N ALA A 312 17.59 8.23 -15.15
CA ALA A 312 18.19 9.51 -15.49
C ALA A 312 19.73 9.45 -15.46
N ALA A 313 20.30 8.88 -14.41
CA ALA A 313 21.75 8.76 -14.23
C ALA A 313 22.41 7.81 -15.24
N ALA A 314 21.64 6.91 -15.86
CA ALA A 314 22.14 5.94 -16.82
C ALA A 314 22.22 6.44 -18.27
N SER A 315 21.69 7.63 -18.57
CA SER A 315 21.78 8.26 -19.89
C SER A 315 21.35 7.33 -21.07
N GLY A 316 20.26 6.55 -20.85
CA GLY A 316 19.70 5.63 -21.85
C GLY A 316 20.09 4.15 -21.67
N ASP A 317 21.06 3.82 -20.82
CA ASP A 317 21.38 2.42 -20.49
C ASP A 317 20.41 1.91 -19.38
N TYR A 318 19.22 1.52 -19.79
CA TYR A 318 18.18 1.04 -18.89
C TYR A 318 18.60 -0.25 -18.14
N ARG A 319 19.44 -1.11 -18.73
CA ARG A 319 19.90 -2.35 -18.06
C ARG A 319 20.75 -2.03 -16.85
N SER A 320 21.70 -1.12 -16.99
CA SER A 320 22.50 -0.63 -15.86
C SER A 320 21.63 0.09 -14.83
N ALA A 321 20.64 0.89 -15.26
CA ALA A 321 19.69 1.57 -14.37
C ALA A 321 18.90 0.58 -13.52
N PHE A 322 18.31 -0.46 -14.13
CA PHE A 322 17.51 -1.46 -13.43
C PHE A 322 18.34 -2.28 -12.45
N ASN A 323 19.58 -2.63 -12.80
CA ASN A 323 20.49 -3.33 -11.91
C ASN A 323 20.85 -2.47 -10.67
N ARG A 324 21.15 -1.18 -10.85
CA ARG A 324 21.45 -0.27 -9.73
C ARG A 324 20.22 -0.02 -8.87
N TYR A 325 19.05 0.16 -9.47
CA TYR A 325 17.78 0.28 -8.76
C TYR A 325 17.49 -0.93 -7.87
N ASP A 326 17.62 -2.15 -8.41
CA ASP A 326 17.44 -3.39 -7.63
C ASP A 326 18.44 -3.44 -6.47
N ALA A 327 19.73 -3.26 -6.74
CA ALA A 327 20.78 -3.31 -5.73
C ALA A 327 20.61 -2.26 -4.61
N ALA A 328 20.16 -1.07 -4.95
CA ALA A 328 19.95 0.02 -3.99
C ALA A 328 18.78 -0.23 -3.04
N LEU A 329 17.67 -0.76 -3.57
CA LEU A 329 16.43 -0.92 -2.81
C LEU A 329 16.28 -2.26 -2.10
N ARG A 330 16.91 -3.32 -2.57
CA ARG A 330 16.77 -4.67 -2.03
C ARG A 330 17.01 -4.75 -0.52
N PRO A 331 18.01 -4.08 0.07
CA PRO A 331 18.19 -4.08 1.52
C PRO A 331 17.03 -3.45 2.28
N LEU A 332 16.47 -2.35 1.78
CA LEU A 332 15.32 -1.68 2.40
C LEU A 332 14.07 -2.58 2.32
N VAL A 333 13.80 -3.12 1.15
CA VAL A 333 12.67 -4.05 0.92
C VAL A 333 12.77 -5.27 1.84
N ALA A 334 13.95 -5.89 1.94
CA ALA A 334 14.17 -7.05 2.79
C ALA A 334 13.84 -6.76 4.27
N VAL A 335 14.23 -5.59 4.78
CA VAL A 335 13.90 -5.16 6.15
C VAL A 335 12.38 -4.94 6.30
N ARG A 336 11.74 -4.28 5.33
CA ARG A 336 10.30 -3.96 5.40
C ARG A 336 9.41 -5.19 5.19
N GLN A 337 9.89 -6.22 4.55
CA GLN A 337 9.20 -7.50 4.41
C GLN A 337 9.33 -8.40 5.65
N GLN A 338 10.17 -8.06 6.63
CA GLN A 338 10.22 -8.76 7.91
C GLN A 338 8.99 -8.39 8.74
N ILE A 339 7.91 -9.14 8.56
CA ILE A 339 6.72 -8.99 9.39
C ILE A 339 6.99 -9.67 10.73
N GLY A 340 7.12 -8.87 11.78
CA GLY A 340 7.22 -9.38 13.15
C GLY A 340 5.95 -10.11 13.62
N PRO A 341 5.81 -10.41 14.90
CA PRO A 341 4.64 -11.08 15.48
C PRO A 341 3.35 -10.22 15.38
N ASN A 342 3.42 -9.00 14.84
CA ASN A 342 2.36 -8.00 14.85
C ASN A 342 1.04 -8.52 14.26
N ILE A 343 1.07 -9.22 13.12
CA ILE A 343 -0.14 -9.75 12.50
C ILE A 343 -0.80 -10.84 13.38
N ARG A 344 0.00 -11.65 14.08
CA ARG A 344 -0.51 -12.67 15.01
C ARG A 344 -1.11 -12.04 16.25
N LEU A 345 -0.58 -10.90 16.67
CA LEU A 345 -1.11 -10.12 17.79
C LEU A 345 -2.39 -9.37 17.40
N MET A 346 -2.53 -8.93 16.17
CA MET A 346 -3.76 -8.27 15.69
C MET A 346 -4.93 -9.24 15.62
N LEU A 347 -4.74 -10.48 15.14
CA LEU A 347 -5.77 -11.50 15.04
C LEU A 347 -5.39 -12.78 15.81
N PRO A 348 -5.50 -12.80 17.14
CA PRO A 348 -5.21 -13.98 17.94
C PRO A 348 -6.11 -15.16 17.56
N ARG A 349 -5.54 -16.35 17.47
CA ARG A 349 -6.28 -17.59 17.10
C ARG A 349 -7.20 -18.08 18.20
N THR A 350 -6.91 -17.75 19.45
CA THR A 350 -7.58 -18.31 20.63
C THR A 350 -7.95 -17.20 21.60
N GLU A 351 -8.91 -17.49 22.47
CA GLU A 351 -9.31 -16.59 23.54
C GLU A 351 -8.16 -16.31 24.53
N ILE A 352 -7.33 -17.32 24.82
CA ILE A 352 -6.13 -17.16 25.64
C ILE A 352 -5.16 -16.19 24.97
N GLY A 353 -4.90 -16.37 23.66
CA GLY A 353 -4.04 -15.47 22.90
C GLY A 353 -4.55 -14.02 22.91
N ARG A 354 -5.87 -13.81 22.84
CA ARG A 354 -6.51 -12.50 22.97
C ARG A 354 -6.26 -11.86 24.35
N ARG A 355 -6.40 -12.63 25.42
CA ARG A 355 -6.12 -12.16 26.80
C ARG A 355 -4.65 -11.82 26.98
N VAL A 356 -3.75 -12.67 26.51
CA VAL A 356 -2.29 -12.43 26.55
C VAL A 356 -1.95 -11.15 25.81
N ARG A 357 -2.44 -10.98 24.56
CA ARG A 357 -2.24 -9.75 23.79
C ARG A 357 -2.72 -8.51 24.56
N ASN A 358 -3.93 -8.54 25.12
CA ASN A 358 -4.49 -7.41 25.88
C ASN A 358 -3.62 -7.06 27.10
N THR A 359 -3.02 -8.04 27.76
CA THR A 359 -2.08 -7.82 28.86
C THR A 359 -0.77 -7.21 28.35
N LEU A 360 -0.18 -7.75 27.28
CA LEU A 360 1.06 -7.24 26.69
C LEU A 360 0.94 -5.78 26.23
N VAL A 361 -0.19 -5.44 25.61
CA VAL A 361 -0.45 -4.07 25.13
C VAL A 361 -0.52 -3.05 26.26
N ARG A 362 -0.90 -3.46 27.48
CA ARG A 362 -0.92 -2.59 28.67
C ARG A 362 0.49 -2.34 29.25
N LEU A 363 1.44 -3.17 28.93
CA LEU A 363 2.80 -3.06 29.46
C LEU A 363 3.61 -2.00 28.68
N PRO A 364 4.51 -1.27 29.34
CA PRO A 364 5.34 -0.25 28.69
C PRO A 364 6.37 -0.84 27.69
N LEU A 365 6.43 -2.17 27.60
CA LEU A 365 7.35 -2.90 26.70
C LEU A 365 7.16 -2.53 25.22
N LEU A 366 5.94 -2.21 24.79
CA LEU A 366 5.69 -1.77 23.42
C LEU A 366 6.39 -0.45 23.09
N LYS A 367 6.39 0.50 24.04
CA LYS A 367 7.11 1.78 23.88
C LYS A 367 8.62 1.58 23.79
N ALA A 368 9.17 0.69 24.62
CA ALA A 368 10.59 0.35 24.59
C ALA A 368 10.98 -0.36 23.29
N ALA A 369 10.18 -1.33 22.83
CA ALA A 369 10.40 -2.04 21.57
C ALA A 369 10.34 -1.09 20.37
N SER A 370 9.33 -0.20 20.30
CA SER A 370 9.23 0.81 19.24
C SER A 370 10.40 1.80 19.28
N ALA A 371 10.87 2.21 20.47
CA ALA A 371 12.04 3.09 20.60
C ALA A 371 13.31 2.39 20.08
N MET A 372 13.49 1.12 20.41
CA MET A 372 14.65 0.33 19.96
C MET A 372 14.63 0.09 18.45
N GLU A 373 13.44 -0.18 17.90
CA GLU A 373 13.24 -0.33 16.45
C GLU A 373 13.56 0.99 15.73
N ARG A 374 13.07 2.14 16.21
CA ARG A 374 13.41 3.47 15.66
C ARG A 374 14.90 3.75 15.71
N TYR A 375 15.55 3.43 16.83
CA TYR A 375 17.01 3.61 16.97
C TYR A 375 17.76 2.76 15.93
N ALA A 376 17.38 1.50 15.76
CA ALA A 376 17.97 0.61 14.75
C ALA A 376 17.71 1.12 13.33
N GLN A 377 16.49 1.60 13.04
CA GLN A 377 16.14 2.17 11.74
C GLN A 377 16.95 3.44 11.44
N ARG A 378 17.09 4.36 12.39
CA ARG A 378 17.90 5.58 12.22
C ARG A 378 19.38 5.27 12.00
N ARG A 379 19.93 4.31 12.74
CA ARG A 379 21.33 3.89 12.62
C ARG A 379 21.64 3.25 11.27
N ASN A 380 20.67 2.55 10.69
CA ASN A 380 20.79 1.84 9.41
C ASN A 380 20.21 2.63 8.23
N ALA A 381 19.63 3.82 8.48
CA ALA A 381 19.10 4.67 7.43
C ALA A 381 20.25 5.15 6.52
N ARG A 382 20.20 4.74 5.26
CA ARG A 382 21.05 5.33 4.23
C ARG A 382 20.41 6.65 3.79
N PRO A 383 21.18 7.69 3.48
CA PRO A 383 20.62 8.90 2.89
C PRO A 383 19.94 8.55 1.54
N LEU A 384 18.88 9.26 1.24
CA LEU A 384 18.24 9.14 -0.07
C LEU A 384 19.23 9.66 -1.14
N PRO A 385 19.48 8.92 -2.22
CA PRO A 385 20.37 9.38 -3.28
C PRO A 385 19.94 10.73 -3.84
N GLU A 386 20.88 11.57 -4.22
CA GLU A 386 20.62 12.81 -4.94
C GLU A 386 20.80 12.54 -6.44
N TYR A 387 19.73 12.70 -7.20
CA TYR A 387 19.77 12.64 -8.65
C TYR A 387 19.66 14.08 -9.18
N ALA A 388 20.66 14.50 -9.96
CA ALA A 388 20.67 15.83 -10.53
C ALA A 388 19.48 15.99 -11.50
N PRO A 389 18.72 17.10 -11.45
CA PRO A 389 17.77 17.39 -12.50
C PRO A 389 18.54 17.62 -13.81
N ILE A 390 18.04 17.12 -14.91
CA ILE A 390 18.56 17.46 -16.25
C ILE A 390 18.04 18.86 -16.56
N HIS A 391 18.96 19.81 -16.72
CA HIS A 391 18.68 21.20 -17.11
C HIS A 391 18.24 21.30 -18.59
#